data_cda5739a09733ef0afdffa4ff9ca3c76
#
_entry.id   cda5739a09733ef0afdffa4ff9ca3c76
#
_cell.length_a   1.000
_cell.length_b   1.000
_cell.length_c   1.000
_cell.angle_alpha   90.00
_cell.angle_beta   90.00
_cell.angle_gamma   90.00
#
_symmetry.space_group_name_H-M   'P 1'
#
loop_
_entity.id
_entity.type
_entity.pdbx_description
1 polymer ?
#
loop_
_entity_poly.entity_id
_entity_poly.type
_entity_poly.pdbx_seq_one_letter_code
_entity_poly.pdbx_strand_id
1 'polypeptide(L)'
;MAKKHTTNPNPNVEMREITDILKPEYMSYAVALYLRSIPNAIDGLKPVQRRILYTMFINKIFNFEKCVSIVGQTAQLVTTGDISIYDALVLLGQVDRVRYPLIVSQGNFGFLNSSTLNSPAAARYTEAHLSEYARDFYFTEDIMFTDMTENYNGKLKEPSILPTLLPMAYVQGSN
;
A
#
# COMPACT_ATOMS: atom_id res chain seq x y z
N MET A 1 -36.98 13.75 -29.17
CA MET A 1 -36.92 14.89 -28.23
C MET A 1 -35.69 15.72 -28.57
N ALA A 2 -35.86 16.95 -29.04
CA ALA A 2 -34.75 17.80 -29.42
C ALA A 2 -33.99 18.31 -28.19
N LYS A 3 -32.68 18.08 -28.15
CA LYS A 3 -31.79 18.63 -27.11
C LYS A 3 -31.81 20.15 -27.23
N LYS A 4 -32.37 20.87 -26.23
CA LYS A 4 -32.22 22.30 -26.10
C LYS A 4 -30.74 22.62 -25.82
N HIS A 5 -30.00 23.04 -26.84
CA HIS A 5 -28.71 23.67 -26.64
C HIS A 5 -28.91 25.02 -25.96
N THR A 6 -28.60 25.12 -24.68
CA THR A 6 -28.49 26.39 -23.99
C THR A 6 -27.16 27.03 -24.44
N THR A 7 -27.25 28.04 -25.29
CA THR A 7 -26.08 28.83 -25.72
C THR A 7 -25.63 29.71 -24.55
N ASN A 8 -24.40 29.51 -24.10
CA ASN A 8 -23.78 30.39 -23.11
C ASN A 8 -23.43 31.74 -23.80
N PRO A 9 -23.83 32.89 -23.24
CA PRO A 9 -23.52 34.19 -23.76
C PRO A 9 -22.01 34.55 -23.67
N ASN A 10 -21.21 33.80 -22.93
CA ASN A 10 -19.78 34.03 -22.82
C ASN A 10 -18.99 33.13 -23.78
N PRO A 11 -18.33 33.66 -24.83
CA PRO A 11 -17.60 32.89 -25.84
C PRO A 11 -16.38 32.12 -25.27
N ASN A 12 -15.92 32.46 -24.06
CA ASN A 12 -14.79 31.81 -23.40
C ASN A 12 -15.19 30.65 -22.50
N VAL A 13 -16.50 30.32 -22.42
CA VAL A 13 -17.02 29.21 -21.59
C VAL A 13 -17.60 28.13 -22.48
N GLU A 14 -16.92 26.98 -22.50
CA GLU A 14 -17.40 25.80 -23.21
C GLU A 14 -18.48 25.09 -22.36
N MET A 15 -19.67 24.98 -22.93
CA MET A 15 -20.77 24.24 -22.30
C MET A 15 -20.65 22.76 -22.67
N ARG A 16 -20.44 21.90 -21.66
CA ARG A 16 -20.39 20.44 -21.80
C ARG A 16 -21.49 19.79 -20.97
N GLU A 17 -22.02 18.71 -21.47
CA GLU A 17 -22.90 17.84 -20.69
C GLU A 17 -22.12 17.27 -19.50
N ILE A 18 -22.70 17.28 -18.30
CA ILE A 18 -22.05 16.77 -17.08
C ILE A 18 -21.66 15.29 -17.22
N THR A 19 -22.44 14.54 -17.99
CA THR A 19 -22.17 13.12 -18.27
C THR A 19 -20.91 12.92 -19.10
N ASP A 20 -20.56 13.86 -19.98
CA ASP A 20 -19.38 13.78 -20.84
C ASP A 20 -18.10 14.11 -20.06
N ILE A 21 -18.22 14.83 -18.94
CA ILE A 21 -17.13 15.13 -18.02
C ILE A 21 -17.00 14.02 -16.97
N LEU A 22 -18.11 13.62 -16.34
CA LEU A 22 -18.07 12.65 -15.25
C LEU A 22 -17.57 11.26 -15.66
N LYS A 23 -17.94 10.79 -16.85
CA LYS A 23 -17.52 9.45 -17.29
C LYS A 23 -16.00 9.28 -17.37
N PRO A 24 -15.25 10.09 -18.12
CA PRO A 24 -13.78 9.94 -18.22
C PRO A 24 -13.10 10.18 -16.87
N GLU A 25 -13.52 11.20 -16.11
CA GLU A 25 -12.95 11.51 -14.81
C GLU A 25 -13.20 10.39 -13.79
N TYR A 26 -14.43 9.86 -13.75
CA TYR A 26 -14.77 8.73 -12.89
C TYR A 26 -14.01 7.46 -13.28
N MET A 27 -13.82 7.20 -14.57
CA MET A 27 -13.02 6.06 -15.03
C MET A 27 -11.55 6.19 -14.63
N SER A 28 -10.97 7.37 -14.75
CA SER A 28 -9.60 7.64 -14.30
C SER A 28 -9.45 7.41 -12.79
N TYR A 29 -10.37 7.93 -12.00
CA TYR A 29 -10.42 7.68 -10.56
C TYR A 29 -10.60 6.18 -10.22
N ALA A 30 -11.51 5.49 -10.90
CA ALA A 30 -11.78 4.08 -10.67
C ALA A 30 -10.55 3.22 -10.99
N VAL A 31 -9.82 3.50 -12.07
CA VAL A 31 -8.56 2.80 -12.41
C VAL A 31 -7.51 3.04 -11.33
N ALA A 32 -7.31 4.27 -10.89
CA ALA A 32 -6.35 4.59 -9.83
C ALA A 32 -6.68 3.88 -8.51
N LEU A 33 -7.98 3.85 -8.15
CA LEU A 33 -8.46 3.14 -6.97
C LEU A 33 -8.22 1.62 -7.09
N TYR A 34 -8.50 1.05 -8.26
CA TYR A 34 -8.33 -0.36 -8.55
C TYR A 34 -6.86 -0.77 -8.40
N LEU A 35 -5.95 -0.06 -9.06
CA LEU A 35 -4.50 -0.32 -9.01
C LEU A 35 -3.93 -0.23 -7.58
N ARG A 36 -4.50 0.62 -6.74
CA ARG A 36 -4.11 0.77 -5.33
C ARG A 36 -4.65 -0.35 -4.45
N SER A 37 -5.81 -0.92 -4.79
CA SER A 37 -6.55 -1.82 -3.91
C SER A 37 -6.29 -3.30 -4.17
N ILE A 38 -5.88 -3.66 -5.40
CA ILE A 38 -5.67 -5.05 -5.78
C ILE A 38 -4.22 -5.46 -5.54
N PRO A 39 -3.99 -6.60 -4.86
CA PRO A 39 -2.66 -7.16 -4.71
C PRO A 39 -2.11 -7.63 -6.05
N ASN A 40 -0.81 -7.50 -6.25
CA ASN A 40 -0.15 -8.05 -7.43
C ASN A 40 -0.12 -9.58 -7.37
N ALA A 41 -0.30 -10.25 -8.51
CA ALA A 41 -0.36 -11.71 -8.59
C ALA A 41 0.98 -12.39 -8.23
N ILE A 42 2.11 -11.75 -8.44
CA ILE A 42 3.45 -12.29 -8.19
C ILE A 42 3.78 -12.20 -6.71
N ASP A 43 3.86 -10.99 -6.17
CA ASP A 43 4.27 -10.76 -4.78
C ASP A 43 3.11 -10.79 -3.76
N GLY A 44 1.86 -10.81 -4.22
CA GLY A 44 0.69 -10.85 -3.36
C GLY A 44 0.45 -9.57 -2.56
N LEU A 45 1.17 -8.48 -2.87
CA LEU A 45 1.18 -7.25 -2.09
C LEU A 45 0.43 -6.12 -2.78
N LYS A 46 -0.26 -5.32 -1.97
CA LYS A 46 -0.73 -4.00 -2.38
C LYS A 46 0.45 -3.01 -2.41
N PRO A 47 0.39 -1.94 -3.20
CA PRO A 47 1.52 -1.00 -3.31
C PRO A 47 2.02 -0.45 -1.98
N VAL A 48 1.13 -0.09 -1.06
CA VAL A 48 1.53 0.41 0.27
C VAL A 48 2.25 -0.65 1.10
N GLN A 49 1.80 -1.90 1.04
CA GLN A 49 2.43 -3.02 1.75
C GLN A 49 3.85 -3.28 1.22
N ARG A 50 4.02 -3.26 -0.11
CA ARG A 50 5.33 -3.39 -0.76
C ARG A 50 6.29 -2.29 -0.31
N ARG A 51 5.84 -1.05 -0.26
CA ARG A 51 6.63 0.10 0.19
C ARG A 51 7.04 0.00 1.65
N ILE A 52 6.16 -0.48 2.53
CA ILE A 52 6.49 -0.74 3.95
C ILE A 52 7.61 -1.77 4.04
N LEU A 53 7.44 -2.94 3.42
CA LEU A 53 8.45 -4.02 3.48
C LEU A 53 9.78 -3.59 2.86
N TYR A 54 9.74 -2.88 1.72
CA TYR A 54 10.92 -2.36 1.06
C TYR A 54 11.66 -1.33 1.93
N THR A 55 10.94 -0.42 2.57
CA THR A 55 11.52 0.54 3.53
C THR A 55 12.19 -0.17 4.69
N MET A 56 11.55 -1.18 5.27
CA MET A 56 12.10 -1.96 6.37
C MET A 56 13.37 -2.71 5.95
N PHE A 57 13.39 -3.24 4.73
CA PHE A 57 14.55 -3.94 4.20
C PHE A 57 15.75 -3.02 3.96
N ILE A 58 15.55 -1.88 3.26
CA ILE A 58 16.61 -0.90 2.98
C ILE A 58 17.23 -0.36 4.27
N ASN A 59 16.39 -0.03 5.24
CA ASN A 59 16.82 0.52 6.52
C ASN A 59 17.29 -0.56 7.51
N LYS A 60 17.34 -1.84 7.07
CA LYS A 60 17.80 -2.98 7.86
C LYS A 60 17.08 -3.12 9.21
N ILE A 61 15.76 -2.91 9.19
CA ILE A 61 14.91 -3.05 10.37
C ILE A 61 14.67 -4.55 10.64
N PHE A 62 15.72 -5.21 11.13
CA PHE A 62 15.73 -6.63 11.48
C PHE A 62 15.58 -6.87 12.99
N ASN A 63 15.57 -5.82 13.78
CA ASN A 63 15.28 -5.79 15.19
C ASN A 63 14.08 -4.89 15.45
N PHE A 64 13.46 -5.04 16.62
CA PHE A 64 12.30 -4.23 16.96
C PHE A 64 12.60 -2.74 16.92
N GLU A 65 11.83 -2.02 16.11
CA GLU A 65 11.84 -0.58 15.97
C GLU A 65 10.42 -0.04 16.15
N LYS A 66 10.29 1.18 16.68
CA LYS A 66 9.01 1.84 16.86
C LYS A 66 8.26 1.98 15.54
N CYS A 67 6.99 1.57 15.52
CA CYS A 67 6.17 1.67 14.30
C CYS A 67 6.06 3.11 13.79
N VAL A 68 6.09 4.10 14.67
CA VAL A 68 6.09 5.52 14.25
C VAL A 68 7.31 5.88 13.39
N SER A 69 8.49 5.30 13.68
CA SER A 69 9.71 5.47 12.88
C SER A 69 9.56 4.82 11.51
N ILE A 70 9.07 3.57 11.48
CA ILE A 70 8.81 2.82 10.24
C ILE A 70 7.83 3.58 9.35
N VAL A 71 6.74 4.10 9.91
CA VAL A 71 5.74 4.89 9.20
C VAL A 71 6.36 6.17 8.62
N GLY A 72 7.14 6.91 9.41
CA GLY A 72 7.81 8.14 8.96
C GLY A 72 8.81 7.88 7.82
N GLN A 73 9.57 6.79 7.88
CA GLN A 73 10.47 6.39 6.80
C GLN A 73 9.70 5.98 5.54
N THR A 74 8.58 5.25 5.69
CA THR A 74 7.74 4.84 4.56
C THR A 74 7.03 6.02 3.90
N ALA A 75 6.68 7.06 4.66
CA ALA A 75 6.04 8.27 4.15
C ALA A 75 6.89 9.01 3.10
N GLN A 76 8.19 8.76 3.03
CA GLN A 76 9.05 9.29 1.97
C GLN A 76 8.76 8.69 0.58
N LEU A 77 8.16 7.51 0.54
CA LEU A 77 7.81 6.79 -0.70
C LEU A 77 6.34 6.99 -1.11
N VAL A 78 5.48 7.42 -0.20
CA VAL A 78 4.03 7.52 -0.43
C VAL A 78 3.48 8.92 -0.17
N THR A 79 2.37 9.23 -0.83
CA THR A 79 1.64 10.49 -0.62
C THR A 79 0.47 10.35 0.36
N THR A 80 0.23 9.15 0.86
CA THR A 80 -0.87 8.90 1.82
C THR A 80 -0.46 9.31 3.23
N GLY A 81 -1.44 9.69 4.05
CA GLY A 81 -1.20 10.09 5.44
C GLY A 81 -0.69 8.93 6.30
N ASP A 82 0.03 9.28 7.37
CA ASP A 82 0.69 8.37 8.31
C ASP A 82 -0.27 7.32 8.89
N ILE A 83 -1.52 7.71 9.16
CA ILE A 83 -2.56 6.79 9.68
C ILE A 83 -2.78 5.64 8.71
N SER A 84 -2.92 5.92 7.40
CA SER A 84 -3.15 4.87 6.40
C SER A 84 -1.94 3.94 6.24
N ILE A 85 -0.72 4.46 6.41
CA ILE A 85 0.50 3.65 6.39
C ILE A 85 0.53 2.75 7.63
N TYR A 86 0.20 3.31 8.81
CA TYR A 86 0.16 2.55 10.05
C TYR A 86 -0.90 1.46 10.01
N ASP A 87 -2.10 1.74 9.51
CA ASP A 87 -3.16 0.74 9.36
C ASP A 87 -2.71 -0.44 8.47
N ALA A 88 -2.00 -0.14 7.38
CA ALA A 88 -1.44 -1.17 6.51
C ALA A 88 -0.33 -1.98 7.21
N LEU A 89 0.53 -1.33 8.02
CA LEU A 89 1.55 -1.98 8.83
C LEU A 89 0.91 -2.91 9.87
N VAL A 90 -0.14 -2.45 10.53
CA VAL A 90 -0.90 -3.25 11.51
C VAL A 90 -1.47 -4.51 10.86
N LEU A 91 -2.08 -4.40 9.68
CA LEU A 91 -2.62 -5.56 8.95
C LEU A 91 -1.54 -6.58 8.60
N LEU A 92 -0.33 -6.14 8.24
CA LEU A 92 0.80 -7.04 7.95
C LEU A 92 1.35 -7.73 9.19
N GLY A 93 1.18 -7.13 10.37
CA GLY A 93 1.66 -7.67 11.64
C GLY A 93 0.61 -8.49 12.42
N GLN A 94 -0.65 -8.55 11.96
CA GLN A 94 -1.70 -9.36 12.58
C GLN A 94 -1.60 -10.81 12.14
N VAL A 95 -1.17 -11.70 13.04
CA VAL A 95 -0.93 -13.12 12.77
C VAL A 95 -2.20 -13.91 12.42
N ASP A 96 -3.36 -13.43 12.80
CA ASP A 96 -4.66 -14.04 12.50
C ASP A 96 -5.21 -13.67 11.11
N ARG A 97 -4.58 -12.71 10.43
CA ARG A 97 -4.97 -12.28 9.07
C ARG A 97 -4.10 -12.83 7.95
N VAL A 98 -2.85 -13.17 8.26
CA VAL A 98 -1.88 -13.62 7.28
C VAL A 98 -1.40 -15.02 7.62
N ARG A 99 -1.24 -15.86 6.61
CA ARG A 99 -0.81 -17.24 6.80
C ARG A 99 0.64 -17.32 7.28
N TYR A 100 1.50 -16.51 6.69
CA TYR A 100 2.91 -16.37 7.04
C TYR A 100 3.21 -14.90 7.30
N PRO A 101 3.37 -14.47 8.56
CA PRO A 101 3.62 -13.08 8.89
C PRO A 101 4.88 -12.54 8.23
N LEU A 102 4.75 -11.44 7.50
CA LEU A 102 5.88 -10.75 6.85
C LEU A 102 6.59 -9.79 7.81
N ILE A 103 5.91 -9.42 8.87
CA ILE A 103 6.38 -8.53 9.92
C ILE A 103 6.13 -9.22 11.25
N VAL A 104 7.14 -9.21 12.12
CA VAL A 104 6.99 -9.61 13.53
C VAL A 104 6.60 -8.37 14.32
N SER A 105 5.49 -8.46 15.02
CA SER A 105 4.91 -7.34 15.76
C SER A 105 5.09 -7.52 17.27
N GLN A 106 5.32 -6.41 17.98
CA GLN A 106 5.37 -6.35 19.44
C GLN A 106 4.45 -5.24 19.96
N GLY A 107 3.67 -5.55 20.99
CA GLY A 107 2.64 -4.66 21.51
C GLY A 107 1.25 -5.03 21.02
N ASN A 108 0.28 -4.14 21.22
CA ASN A 108 -1.11 -4.39 20.83
C ASN A 108 -1.36 -3.99 19.37
N PHE A 109 -1.40 -4.97 18.47
CA PHE A 109 -1.77 -4.83 17.06
C PHE A 109 -3.26 -5.08 16.79
N GLY A 110 -4.07 -5.28 17.84
CA GLY A 110 -5.46 -5.65 17.70
C GLY A 110 -5.64 -7.12 17.32
N PHE A 111 -6.88 -7.61 17.40
CA PHE A 111 -7.25 -9.00 17.05
C PHE A 111 -8.53 -9.01 16.22
N LEU A 112 -8.59 -9.91 15.25
CA LEU A 112 -9.76 -10.06 14.39
C LEU A 112 -10.97 -10.68 15.15
N ASN A 113 -10.71 -11.52 16.14
CA ASN A 113 -11.70 -12.45 16.71
C ASN A 113 -12.17 -12.07 18.11
N SER A 114 -12.03 -10.81 18.51
CA SER A 114 -12.51 -10.33 19.79
C SER A 114 -13.94 -9.79 19.66
N SER A 115 -14.87 -10.32 20.45
CA SER A 115 -16.20 -9.73 20.65
C SER A 115 -16.13 -8.32 21.27
N THR A 116 -14.99 -7.95 21.81
CA THR A 116 -14.59 -6.60 22.18
C THR A 116 -13.67 -6.08 21.10
N LEU A 117 -14.07 -5.00 20.44
CA LEU A 117 -13.26 -4.25 19.45
C LEU A 117 -11.91 -3.88 20.06
N ASN A 118 -10.93 -4.76 19.87
CA ASN A 118 -9.58 -4.51 20.35
C ASN A 118 -8.82 -3.77 19.24
N SER A 119 -8.98 -2.45 19.22
CA SER A 119 -8.27 -1.58 18.30
C SER A 119 -6.77 -1.63 18.56
N PRO A 120 -5.94 -1.51 17.52
CA PRO A 120 -4.48 -1.44 17.69
C PRO A 120 -4.12 -0.21 18.52
N ALA A 121 -3.05 -0.32 19.30
CA ALA A 121 -2.48 0.81 20.00
C ALA A 121 -1.84 1.79 19.00
N ALA A 122 -1.65 3.05 19.40
CA ALA A 122 -1.00 4.04 18.56
C ALA A 122 0.44 3.62 18.19
N ALA A 123 0.91 4.02 17.01
CA ALA A 123 2.21 3.64 16.44
C ALA A 123 3.43 3.91 17.36
N ARG A 124 3.32 4.87 18.29
CA ARG A 124 4.36 5.18 19.27
C ARG A 124 4.52 4.11 20.35
N TYR A 125 3.50 3.28 20.58
CA TYR A 125 3.49 2.24 21.62
C TYR A 125 3.76 0.84 21.07
N THR A 126 3.78 0.68 19.76
CA THR A 126 3.99 -0.59 19.08
C THR A 126 5.36 -0.61 18.41
N GLU A 127 5.90 -1.82 18.27
CA GLU A 127 7.19 -2.06 17.62
C GLU A 127 7.03 -3.19 16.61
N ALA A 128 7.88 -3.16 15.59
CA ALA A 128 7.87 -4.18 14.55
C ALA A 128 9.26 -4.35 13.92
N HIS A 129 9.49 -5.52 13.34
CA HIS A 129 10.63 -5.75 12.47
C HIS A 129 10.27 -6.68 11.32
N LEU A 130 11.10 -6.68 10.28
CA LEU A 130 10.94 -7.56 9.13
C LEU A 130 11.19 -9.02 9.54
N SER A 131 10.27 -9.93 9.21
CA SER A 131 10.42 -11.35 9.55
C SER A 131 11.52 -12.02 8.72
N GLU A 132 12.07 -13.12 9.22
CA GLU A 132 13.03 -13.96 8.47
C GLU A 132 12.38 -14.50 7.19
N TYR A 133 11.13 -14.94 7.30
CA TYR A 133 10.36 -15.38 6.15
C TYR A 133 10.27 -14.31 5.05
N ALA A 134 10.01 -13.06 5.41
CA ALA A 134 9.96 -11.98 4.43
C ALA A 134 11.32 -11.72 3.79
N ARG A 135 12.41 -11.80 4.56
CA ARG A 135 13.77 -11.64 4.02
C ARG A 135 14.11 -12.74 3.02
N ASP A 136 13.81 -13.98 3.35
CA ASP A 136 14.21 -15.15 2.56
C ASP A 136 13.39 -15.29 1.27
N PHE A 137 12.12 -14.88 1.27
CA PHE A 137 11.22 -15.08 0.15
C PHE A 137 10.95 -13.85 -0.71
N TYR A 138 11.10 -12.63 -0.17
CA TYR A 138 10.82 -11.38 -0.89
C TYR A 138 12.07 -10.55 -1.21
N PHE A 139 13.16 -10.75 -0.47
CA PHE A 139 14.37 -9.94 -0.59
C PHE A 139 15.59 -10.81 -0.92
N THR A 140 15.45 -11.62 -1.96
CA THR A 140 16.54 -12.40 -2.53
C THR A 140 17.51 -11.51 -3.31
N GLU A 141 18.64 -12.07 -3.77
CA GLU A 141 19.58 -11.35 -4.63
C GLU A 141 18.93 -10.81 -5.91
N ASP A 142 17.85 -11.42 -6.36
CA ASP A 142 17.09 -11.02 -7.56
C ASP A 142 16.47 -9.63 -7.45
N ILE A 143 16.38 -9.04 -6.26
CA ILE A 143 15.90 -7.66 -6.08
C ILE A 143 16.75 -6.65 -6.87
N MET A 144 18.02 -6.98 -7.13
CA MET A 144 18.93 -6.14 -7.92
C MET A 144 18.54 -6.09 -9.41
N PHE A 145 17.78 -7.07 -9.89
CA PHE A 145 17.31 -7.16 -11.28
C PHE A 145 15.88 -6.66 -11.45
N THR A 146 15.23 -6.22 -10.38
CA THR A 146 13.85 -5.75 -10.42
C THR A 146 13.76 -4.36 -11.02
N ASP A 147 12.74 -4.13 -11.85
CA ASP A 147 12.44 -2.82 -12.39
C ASP A 147 12.12 -1.83 -11.26
N MET A 148 12.91 -0.76 -11.21
CA MET A 148 12.75 0.30 -10.23
C MET A 148 12.01 1.47 -10.84
N THR A 149 10.93 1.90 -10.21
CA THR A 149 10.16 3.08 -10.60
C THR A 149 10.47 4.25 -9.67
N GLU A 150 10.36 5.46 -10.19
CA GLU A 150 10.49 6.66 -9.38
C GLU A 150 9.27 6.83 -8.48
N ASN A 151 9.52 7.28 -7.25
CA ASN A 151 8.44 7.63 -6.33
C ASN A 151 7.73 8.92 -6.80
N TYR A 152 6.69 9.34 -6.07
CA TYR A 152 5.83 10.48 -6.42
C TYR A 152 6.58 11.82 -6.64
N ASN A 153 7.76 11.99 -6.10
CA ASN A 153 8.56 13.22 -6.23
C ASN A 153 9.84 13.06 -7.07
N GLY A 154 10.07 11.88 -7.65
CA GLY A 154 11.23 11.56 -8.49
C GLY A 154 12.57 11.51 -7.76
N LYS A 155 12.59 11.59 -6.43
CA LYS A 155 13.84 11.61 -5.65
C LYS A 155 14.31 10.24 -5.20
N LEU A 156 13.39 9.32 -4.98
CA LEU A 156 13.65 7.96 -4.53
C LEU A 156 13.14 6.97 -5.56
N LYS A 157 13.73 5.79 -5.57
CA LYS A 157 13.28 4.68 -6.40
C LYS A 157 12.68 3.59 -5.53
N GLU A 158 11.64 2.96 -6.04
CA GLU A 158 10.98 1.84 -5.39
C GLU A 158 10.80 0.69 -6.39
N PRO A 159 10.79 -0.57 -5.95
CA PRO A 159 10.55 -1.70 -6.83
C PRO A 159 9.08 -1.71 -7.29
N SER A 160 8.86 -1.91 -8.58
CA SER A 160 7.52 -2.06 -9.14
C SER A 160 6.83 -3.31 -8.59
N ILE A 161 7.60 -4.40 -8.42
CA ILE A 161 7.18 -5.68 -7.88
C ILE A 161 8.36 -6.24 -7.10
N LEU A 162 8.12 -6.96 -6.00
CA LEU A 162 9.18 -7.70 -5.33
C LEU A 162 9.36 -9.06 -6.01
N PRO A 163 10.60 -9.45 -6.35
CA PRO A 163 10.88 -10.77 -6.88
C PRO A 163 10.71 -11.80 -5.76
N THR A 164 9.77 -12.72 -5.94
CA THR A 164 9.48 -13.74 -4.94
C THR A 164 9.81 -15.13 -5.49
N LEU A 165 10.34 -16.01 -4.65
CA LEU A 165 10.65 -17.38 -5.04
C LEU A 165 9.41 -18.21 -5.40
N LEU A 166 8.26 -17.82 -4.88
CA LEU A 166 6.97 -18.47 -5.08
C LEU A 166 5.90 -17.43 -5.40
N PRO A 167 4.82 -17.78 -6.11
CA PRO A 167 3.70 -16.85 -6.34
C PRO A 167 2.96 -16.58 -5.01
N MET A 168 3.37 -15.54 -4.33
CA MET A 168 2.94 -15.24 -2.96
C MET A 168 1.45 -14.95 -2.82
N ALA A 169 0.78 -14.50 -3.88
CA ALA A 169 -0.67 -14.35 -3.89
C ALA A 169 -1.40 -15.69 -3.60
N TYR A 170 -0.85 -16.81 -4.05
CA TYR A 170 -1.39 -18.15 -3.73
C TYR A 170 -0.97 -18.64 -2.36
N VAL A 171 0.23 -18.32 -1.92
CA VAL A 171 0.78 -18.78 -0.63
C VAL A 171 0.12 -18.05 0.54
N GLN A 172 0.00 -16.72 0.46
CA GLN A 172 -0.57 -15.88 1.52
C GLN A 172 -2.10 -15.78 1.46
N GLY A 173 -2.66 -16.03 0.27
CA GLY A 173 -4.04 -15.69 -0.02
C GLY A 173 -4.20 -14.21 -0.39
N SER A 174 -5.33 -13.89 -1.00
CA SER A 174 -5.72 -12.53 -1.36
C SER A 174 -6.76 -12.03 -0.37
N ASN A 175 -6.44 -11.02 0.39
CA ASN A 175 -7.38 -10.28 1.26
C ASN A 175 -7.73 -8.91 0.66
#